data_6642804c69e4b75ddd7ade15bbda73cb
#
_entry.id   6642804c69e4b75ddd7ade15bbda73cb
#
_cell.length_a   1.000
_cell.length_b   1.000
_cell.length_c   1.000
_cell.angle_alpha   90.00
_cell.angle_beta   90.00
_cell.angle_gamma   90.00
#
_symmetry.space_group_name_H-M   'P 1'
#
loop_
_entity.id
_entity.type
_entity.pdbx_description
1 polymer ?
#
loop_
_entity_poly.entity_id
_entity_poly.type
_entity_poly.pdbx_seq_one_letter_code
_entity_poly.pdbx_strand_id
1 'polypeptide(L)'
;MRSLSSYNSIIKIMEFELTLQVAALLFGVAMVAGFIDSIAGGGGLLTIPALMWAGLPPAVALGTNKLQACGGSFFASLYFVRKGLVDLKTVKLALFCAFVGAALGTVLVQLVDTKILELVLPFLILAIGCYFLFSKKVSEEDRHQVLTPTAFAFTAALGVGLYDGFFGPGTGSFFALAFVTLAGFGLAKATAHAKVLNFSTNIASLIFFALGGKVIWLLGLVMLAGQAIGATLGSRLVVTKGTKIIKPLVVTMSLAMSVKLLASQYQLF
;
A
#
# COMPACT_ATOMS: atom_id res chain seq x y z
N MET A 1 -25.84 -17.86 -6.44
CA MET A 1 -25.31 -17.04 -5.33
C MET A 1 -24.26 -15.99 -5.76
N ARG A 2 -23.39 -16.22 -6.74
CA ARG A 2 -22.42 -15.21 -7.23
C ARG A 2 -23.06 -13.96 -7.86
N SER A 3 -24.20 -14.06 -8.53
CA SER A 3 -24.88 -12.93 -9.19
C SER A 3 -25.47 -11.90 -8.22
N LEU A 4 -26.01 -12.34 -7.09
CA LEU A 4 -26.61 -11.44 -6.08
C LEU A 4 -25.56 -10.61 -5.32
N SER A 5 -24.39 -11.20 -5.02
CA SER A 5 -23.29 -10.47 -4.37
C SER A 5 -22.68 -9.40 -5.28
N SER A 6 -22.53 -9.70 -6.58
CA SER A 6 -22.08 -8.71 -7.58
C SER A 6 -23.11 -7.61 -7.79
N TYR A 7 -24.41 -7.94 -7.81
CA TYR A 7 -25.50 -6.99 -7.96
C TYR A 7 -25.57 -6.02 -6.78
N ASN A 8 -25.47 -6.52 -5.55
CA ASN A 8 -25.43 -5.68 -4.33
C ASN A 8 -24.20 -4.77 -4.26
N SER A 9 -23.04 -5.23 -4.74
CA SER A 9 -21.84 -4.36 -4.80
C SER A 9 -21.99 -3.26 -5.86
N ILE A 10 -22.65 -3.53 -6.99
CA ILE A 10 -22.93 -2.53 -8.03
C ILE A 10 -23.92 -1.48 -7.51
N ILE A 11 -25.00 -1.90 -6.80
CA ILE A 11 -25.96 -0.99 -6.19
C ILE A 11 -25.26 -0.09 -5.16
N LYS A 12 -24.44 -0.62 -4.27
CA LYS A 12 -23.68 0.18 -3.30
C LYS A 12 -22.67 1.14 -3.95
N ILE A 13 -22.09 0.77 -5.09
CA ILE A 13 -21.24 1.69 -5.87
C ILE A 13 -22.06 2.83 -6.49
N MET A 14 -23.29 2.56 -6.92
CA MET A 14 -24.20 3.55 -7.49
C MET A 14 -24.81 4.49 -6.41
N GLU A 15 -24.93 4.01 -5.15
CA GLU A 15 -25.40 4.80 -4.01
C GLU A 15 -24.29 5.63 -3.34
N PHE A 16 -23.02 5.44 -3.73
CA PHE A 16 -21.92 6.24 -3.19
C PHE A 16 -21.97 7.67 -3.73
N GLU A 17 -22.59 8.57 -2.97
CA GLU A 17 -22.56 10.00 -3.28
C GLU A 17 -21.21 10.61 -2.86
N LEU A 18 -20.37 10.91 -3.85
CA LEU A 18 -19.13 11.63 -3.64
C LEU A 18 -19.42 13.11 -3.36
N THR A 19 -19.73 13.43 -2.10
CA THR A 19 -19.87 14.83 -1.70
C THR A 19 -18.51 15.53 -1.71
N LEU A 20 -18.50 16.85 -1.95
CA LEU A 20 -17.27 17.65 -1.92
C LEU A 20 -16.53 17.52 -0.58
N GLN A 21 -17.27 17.38 0.53
CA GLN A 21 -16.71 17.21 1.87
C GLN A 21 -15.97 15.87 2.00
N VAL A 22 -16.56 14.76 1.55
CA VAL A 22 -15.93 13.43 1.56
C VAL A 22 -14.71 13.41 0.65
N ALA A 23 -14.80 14.00 -0.55
CA ALA A 23 -13.69 14.11 -1.48
C ALA A 23 -12.51 14.89 -0.89
N ALA A 24 -12.77 16.05 -0.25
CA ALA A 24 -11.74 16.88 0.39
C ALA A 24 -11.09 16.15 1.59
N LEU A 25 -11.88 15.46 2.41
CA LEU A 25 -11.37 14.67 3.52
C LEU A 25 -10.46 13.56 3.02
N LEU A 26 -10.91 12.75 2.05
CA LEU A 26 -10.14 11.63 1.51
C LEU A 26 -8.90 12.10 0.73
N PHE A 27 -8.95 13.25 0.06
CA PHE A 27 -7.76 13.91 -0.50
C PHE A 27 -6.73 14.22 0.60
N GLY A 28 -7.16 14.83 1.72
CA GLY A 28 -6.29 15.12 2.86
C GLY A 28 -5.70 13.86 3.48
N VAL A 29 -6.53 12.83 3.68
CA VAL A 29 -6.06 11.51 4.16
C VAL A 29 -5.03 10.91 3.20
N ALA A 30 -5.29 10.96 1.90
CA ALA A 30 -4.36 10.44 0.89
C ALA A 30 -3.05 11.24 0.86
N MET A 31 -3.08 12.54 1.07
CA MET A 31 -1.87 13.37 1.16
C MET A 31 -1.00 12.97 2.36
N VAL A 32 -1.60 12.82 3.54
CA VAL A 32 -0.88 12.33 4.74
C VAL A 32 -0.39 10.90 4.53
N ALA A 33 -1.23 10.03 3.97
CA ALA A 33 -0.87 8.65 3.67
C ALA A 33 0.30 8.57 2.68
N GLY A 34 0.33 9.39 1.63
CA GLY A 34 1.42 9.45 0.66
C GLY A 34 2.74 9.92 1.28
N PHE A 35 2.66 10.92 2.15
CA PHE A 35 3.82 11.38 2.92
C PHE A 35 4.41 10.23 3.76
N ILE A 36 3.59 9.55 4.54
CA ILE A 36 4.01 8.43 5.38
C ILE A 36 4.48 7.26 4.52
N ASP A 37 3.72 6.93 3.47
CA ASP A 37 4.01 5.80 2.58
C ASP A 37 5.36 5.92 1.90
N SER A 38 5.70 7.09 1.39
CA SER A 38 6.98 7.31 0.69
C SER A 38 8.21 7.10 1.58
N ILE A 39 8.02 7.16 2.89
CA ILE A 39 9.10 7.06 3.88
C ILE A 39 9.12 5.68 4.54
N ALA A 40 7.96 5.16 4.94
CA ALA A 40 7.84 3.94 5.72
C ALA A 40 6.99 2.85 5.06
N GLY A 41 6.29 3.14 3.95
CA GLY A 41 5.56 2.11 3.23
C GLY A 41 4.23 1.68 3.83
N GLY A 42 3.54 2.55 4.57
CA GLY A 42 2.30 2.24 5.28
C GLY A 42 1.06 2.99 4.83
N GLY A 43 1.04 3.61 3.64
CA GLY A 43 -0.08 4.44 3.18
C GLY A 43 -1.43 3.75 3.18
N GLY A 44 -1.47 2.49 2.74
CA GLY A 44 -2.68 1.68 2.73
C GLY A 44 -3.29 1.44 4.12
N LEU A 45 -2.48 1.50 5.20
CA LEU A 45 -2.97 1.40 6.58
C LEU A 45 -3.88 2.57 6.99
N LEU A 46 -3.79 3.70 6.29
CA LEU A 46 -4.66 4.88 6.50
C LEU A 46 -5.79 4.93 5.48
N THR A 47 -5.47 4.73 4.21
CA THR A 47 -6.41 4.98 3.12
C THR A 47 -7.46 3.90 2.97
N ILE A 48 -7.14 2.61 3.18
CA ILE A 48 -8.13 1.53 3.09
C ILE A 48 -9.19 1.66 4.19
N PRO A 49 -8.82 1.84 5.50
CA PRO A 49 -9.80 2.13 6.53
C PRO A 49 -10.64 3.38 6.26
N ALA A 50 -10.02 4.44 5.75
CA ALA A 50 -10.75 5.68 5.43
C ALA A 50 -11.77 5.49 4.31
N LEU A 51 -11.42 4.72 3.26
CA LEU A 51 -12.34 4.36 2.18
C LEU A 51 -13.49 3.47 2.69
N MET A 52 -13.19 2.48 3.54
CA MET A 52 -14.23 1.64 4.16
C MET A 52 -15.13 2.44 5.10
N TRP A 53 -14.56 3.36 5.87
CA TRP A 53 -15.34 4.29 6.72
C TRP A 53 -16.24 5.22 5.89
N ALA A 54 -15.80 5.64 4.72
CA ALA A 54 -16.62 6.38 3.77
C ALA A 54 -17.74 5.53 3.12
N GLY A 55 -17.86 4.24 3.48
CA GLY A 55 -18.93 3.35 3.04
C GLY A 55 -18.58 2.44 1.86
N LEU A 56 -17.34 2.43 1.38
CA LEU A 56 -16.95 1.55 0.28
C LEU A 56 -16.84 0.09 0.75
N PRO A 57 -17.40 -0.88 -0.03
CA PRO A 57 -17.15 -2.29 0.21
C PRO A 57 -15.64 -2.62 0.14
N PRO A 58 -15.13 -3.60 0.91
CA PRO A 58 -13.70 -3.90 1.02
C PRO A 58 -12.99 -4.07 -0.31
N ALA A 59 -13.55 -4.85 -1.25
CA ALA A 59 -12.94 -5.06 -2.55
C ALA A 59 -12.84 -3.78 -3.40
N VAL A 60 -13.84 -2.87 -3.28
CA VAL A 60 -13.84 -1.56 -3.95
C VAL A 60 -12.87 -0.59 -3.28
N ALA A 61 -12.79 -0.63 -1.94
CA ALA A 61 -11.80 0.14 -1.19
C ALA A 61 -10.37 -0.28 -1.55
N LEU A 62 -10.10 -1.59 -1.64
CA LEU A 62 -8.81 -2.12 -2.09
C LEU A 62 -8.47 -1.65 -3.52
N GLY A 63 -9.40 -1.81 -4.47
CA GLY A 63 -9.18 -1.42 -5.87
C GLY A 63 -8.97 0.10 -6.04
N THR A 64 -9.80 0.92 -5.38
CA THR A 64 -9.69 2.38 -5.41
C THR A 64 -8.38 2.84 -4.74
N ASN A 65 -7.98 2.17 -3.66
CA ASN A 65 -6.68 2.39 -3.02
C ASN A 65 -5.51 2.14 -3.99
N LYS A 66 -5.58 1.12 -4.85
CA LYS A 66 -4.50 0.85 -5.82
C LYS A 66 -4.33 1.98 -6.83
N LEU A 67 -5.42 2.60 -7.28
CA LEU A 67 -5.36 3.76 -8.18
C LEU A 67 -4.60 4.93 -7.53
N GLN A 68 -4.98 5.31 -6.33
CA GLN A 68 -4.30 6.41 -5.63
C GLN A 68 -2.86 6.06 -5.25
N ALA A 69 -2.59 4.82 -4.83
CA ALA A 69 -1.26 4.37 -4.46
C ALA A 69 -0.29 4.32 -5.66
N CYS A 70 -0.80 4.10 -6.89
CA CYS A 70 0.00 4.25 -8.11
C CYS A 70 0.61 5.66 -8.20
N GLY A 71 -0.18 6.71 -7.93
CA GLY A 71 0.33 8.09 -7.92
C GLY A 71 1.45 8.28 -6.90
N GLY A 72 1.22 7.91 -5.64
CA GLY A 72 2.21 8.06 -4.57
C GLY A 72 3.50 7.30 -4.83
N SER A 73 3.38 6.01 -5.16
CA SER A 73 4.55 5.16 -5.46
C SER A 73 5.29 5.58 -6.73
N PHE A 74 4.58 6.08 -7.75
CA PHE A 74 5.21 6.63 -8.97
C PHE A 74 6.08 7.85 -8.64
N PHE A 75 5.52 8.87 -7.99
CA PHE A 75 6.26 10.10 -7.70
C PHE A 75 7.42 9.86 -6.73
N ALA A 76 7.25 8.97 -5.73
CA ALA A 76 8.34 8.55 -4.85
C ALA A 76 9.45 7.83 -5.63
N SER A 77 9.09 6.85 -6.47
CA SER A 77 10.03 6.11 -7.31
C SER A 77 10.79 7.02 -8.26
N LEU A 78 10.08 7.92 -8.94
CA LEU A 78 10.68 8.89 -9.86
C LEU A 78 11.71 9.78 -9.14
N TYR A 79 11.39 10.22 -7.91
CA TYR A 79 12.31 11.02 -7.11
C TYR A 79 13.58 10.22 -6.76
N PHE A 80 13.43 8.97 -6.27
CA PHE A 80 14.57 8.15 -5.88
C PHE A 80 15.45 7.72 -7.07
N VAL A 81 14.84 7.39 -8.21
CA VAL A 81 15.58 7.08 -9.44
C VAL A 81 16.36 8.31 -9.92
N ARG A 82 15.74 9.51 -9.95
CA ARG A 82 16.42 10.77 -10.32
C ARG A 82 17.56 11.14 -9.35
N LYS A 83 17.49 10.71 -8.09
CA LYS A 83 18.57 10.90 -7.11
C LYS A 83 19.67 9.83 -7.19
N GLY A 84 19.58 8.89 -8.13
CA GLY A 84 20.57 7.82 -8.30
C GLY A 84 20.56 6.73 -7.23
N LEU A 85 19.50 6.67 -6.39
CA LEU A 85 19.38 5.67 -5.33
C LEU A 85 18.96 4.30 -5.85
N VAL A 86 18.38 4.22 -7.05
CA VAL A 86 17.91 2.99 -7.68
C VAL A 86 18.37 2.94 -9.14
N ASP A 87 19.08 1.90 -9.49
CA ASP A 87 19.30 1.51 -10.89
C ASP A 87 18.23 0.51 -11.33
N LEU A 88 17.35 0.95 -12.23
CA LEU A 88 16.24 0.13 -12.73
C LEU A 88 16.73 -1.12 -13.49
N LYS A 89 17.97 -1.10 -14.05
CA LYS A 89 18.51 -2.25 -14.76
C LYS A 89 18.79 -3.44 -13.84
N THR A 90 19.20 -3.16 -12.61
CA THR A 90 19.56 -4.21 -11.63
C THR A 90 18.33 -4.87 -10.99
N VAL A 91 17.16 -4.22 -11.00
CA VAL A 91 15.95 -4.70 -10.33
C VAL A 91 14.86 -5.19 -11.27
N LYS A 92 15.12 -5.30 -12.58
CA LYS A 92 14.13 -5.70 -13.60
C LYS A 92 13.42 -7.01 -13.27
N LEU A 93 14.17 -8.03 -12.87
CA LEU A 93 13.62 -9.34 -12.53
C LEU A 93 12.73 -9.26 -11.30
N ALA A 94 13.16 -8.53 -10.26
CA ALA A 94 12.37 -8.33 -9.06
C ALA A 94 11.08 -7.54 -9.35
N LEU A 95 11.12 -6.52 -10.23
CA LEU A 95 9.95 -5.80 -10.72
C LEU A 95 8.95 -6.72 -11.41
N PHE A 96 9.43 -7.57 -12.30
CA PHE A 96 8.58 -8.54 -13.00
C PHE A 96 7.95 -9.54 -12.05
N CYS A 97 8.74 -10.14 -11.14
CA CYS A 97 8.24 -11.09 -10.15
C CYS A 97 7.22 -10.44 -9.20
N ALA A 98 7.48 -9.21 -8.73
CA ALA A 98 6.55 -8.46 -7.89
C ALA A 98 5.24 -8.16 -8.64
N PHE A 99 5.31 -7.76 -9.92
CA PHE A 99 4.13 -7.56 -10.77
C PHE A 99 3.29 -8.82 -10.89
N VAL A 100 3.92 -9.95 -11.23
CA VAL A 100 3.24 -11.25 -11.36
C VAL A 100 2.62 -11.68 -10.03
N GLY A 101 3.36 -11.55 -8.93
CA GLY A 101 2.83 -11.83 -7.59
C GLY A 101 1.58 -11.01 -7.30
N ALA A 102 1.64 -9.69 -7.54
CA ALA A 102 0.52 -8.79 -7.28
C ALA A 102 -0.69 -9.08 -8.18
N ALA A 103 -0.47 -9.41 -9.45
CA ALA A 103 -1.53 -9.85 -10.36
C ALA A 103 -2.25 -11.09 -9.80
N LEU A 104 -1.50 -12.11 -9.40
CA LEU A 104 -2.05 -13.34 -8.80
C LEU A 104 -2.81 -13.04 -7.50
N GLY A 105 -2.22 -12.26 -6.59
CA GLY A 105 -2.86 -11.86 -5.33
C GLY A 105 -4.18 -11.11 -5.56
N THR A 106 -4.19 -10.21 -6.55
CA THR A 106 -5.39 -9.42 -6.89
C THR A 106 -6.50 -10.28 -7.50
N VAL A 107 -6.16 -11.25 -8.31
CA VAL A 107 -7.15 -12.21 -8.82
C VAL A 107 -7.71 -13.06 -7.67
N LEU A 108 -6.85 -13.56 -6.79
CA LEU A 108 -7.26 -14.38 -5.65
C LEU A 108 -8.20 -13.62 -4.69
N VAL A 109 -7.90 -12.37 -4.34
CA VAL A 109 -8.74 -11.61 -3.39
C VAL A 109 -10.14 -11.33 -3.95
N GLN A 110 -10.27 -11.19 -5.27
CA GLN A 110 -11.57 -10.99 -5.91
C GLN A 110 -12.45 -12.25 -5.92
N LEU A 111 -11.88 -13.43 -5.65
CA LEU A 111 -12.60 -14.69 -5.49
C LEU A 111 -13.08 -14.93 -4.05
N VAL A 112 -12.55 -14.16 -3.08
CA VAL A 112 -12.90 -14.25 -1.66
C VAL A 112 -14.25 -13.57 -1.41
N ASP A 113 -15.06 -14.16 -0.52
CA ASP A 113 -16.35 -13.59 -0.11
C ASP A 113 -16.12 -12.25 0.62
N THR A 114 -16.92 -11.24 0.26
CA THR A 114 -16.85 -9.89 0.84
C THR A 114 -16.95 -9.91 2.37
N LYS A 115 -17.78 -10.82 2.94
CA LYS A 115 -17.93 -10.95 4.40
C LYS A 115 -16.63 -11.39 5.08
N ILE A 116 -15.86 -12.27 4.44
CA ILE A 116 -14.55 -12.69 4.93
C ILE A 116 -13.58 -11.51 4.92
N LEU A 117 -13.59 -10.72 3.84
CA LEU A 117 -12.74 -9.53 3.75
C LEU A 117 -13.12 -8.47 4.80
N GLU A 118 -14.40 -8.24 5.03
CA GLU A 118 -14.89 -7.33 6.08
C GLU A 118 -14.39 -7.76 7.47
N LEU A 119 -14.39 -9.05 7.75
CA LEU A 119 -13.91 -9.59 9.03
C LEU A 119 -12.38 -9.53 9.13
N VAL A 120 -11.65 -9.94 8.10
CA VAL A 120 -10.19 -10.15 8.17
C VAL A 120 -9.40 -8.86 8.05
N LEU A 121 -9.83 -7.89 7.23
CA LEU A 121 -9.07 -6.66 6.97
C LEU A 121 -8.75 -5.85 8.24
N PRO A 122 -9.68 -5.59 9.17
CA PRO A 122 -9.37 -4.82 10.38
C PRO A 122 -8.31 -5.50 11.25
N PHE A 123 -8.40 -6.83 11.42
CA PHE A 123 -7.41 -7.59 12.20
C PHE A 123 -6.05 -7.62 11.53
N LEU A 124 -6.02 -7.74 10.20
CA LEU A 124 -4.77 -7.69 9.45
C LEU A 124 -4.09 -6.33 9.57
N ILE A 125 -4.83 -5.24 9.42
CA ILE A 125 -4.33 -3.87 9.56
C ILE A 125 -3.78 -3.66 10.98
N LEU A 126 -4.49 -4.15 12.00
CA LEU A 126 -4.04 -4.11 13.38
C LEU A 126 -2.74 -4.92 13.58
N ALA A 127 -2.69 -6.15 13.09
CA ALA A 127 -1.51 -7.02 13.19
C ALA A 127 -0.28 -6.39 12.53
N ILE A 128 -0.44 -5.77 11.35
CA ILE A 128 0.63 -5.05 10.67
C ILE A 128 1.06 -3.81 11.46
N GLY A 129 0.11 -3.05 11.99
CA GLY A 129 0.40 -1.91 12.87
C GLY A 129 1.20 -2.31 14.10
N CYS A 130 0.80 -3.40 14.77
CA CYS A 130 1.55 -3.98 15.89
C CYS A 130 2.94 -4.47 15.47
N TYR A 131 3.06 -5.15 14.33
CA TYR A 131 4.37 -5.56 13.81
C TYR A 131 5.33 -4.37 13.66
N PHE A 132 4.88 -3.24 13.10
CA PHE A 132 5.71 -2.04 12.99
C PHE A 132 6.04 -1.40 14.34
N LEU A 133 5.14 -1.50 15.32
CA LEU A 133 5.40 -1.02 16.68
C LEU A 133 6.62 -1.73 17.29
N PHE A 134 6.67 -3.05 17.16
CA PHE A 134 7.70 -3.89 17.77
C PHE A 134 8.93 -4.10 16.88
N SER A 135 8.90 -3.69 15.60
CA SER A 135 10.03 -3.88 14.70
C SER A 135 11.26 -3.09 15.19
N LYS A 136 12.42 -3.75 15.22
CA LYS A 136 13.69 -3.14 15.65
C LYS A 136 14.15 -2.06 14.69
N LYS A 137 15.00 -1.13 15.20
CA LYS A 137 15.66 -0.12 14.35
C LYS A 137 16.55 -0.85 13.33
N VAL A 138 16.44 -0.45 12.07
CA VAL A 138 17.23 -0.99 10.98
C VAL A 138 18.41 -0.07 10.71
N SER A 139 19.57 -0.64 10.34
CA SER A 139 20.80 0.11 10.06
C SER A 139 20.69 0.98 8.80
N GLU A 140 21.36 2.11 8.80
CA GLU A 140 21.52 2.98 7.62
C GLU A 140 22.63 2.48 6.68
N GLU A 141 23.50 1.57 7.12
CA GLU A 141 24.63 1.05 6.36
C GLU A 141 24.28 -0.24 5.62
N ASP A 142 24.87 -0.40 4.43
CA ASP A 142 24.79 -1.66 3.66
C ASP A 142 25.48 -2.79 4.46
N ARG A 143 24.91 -3.98 4.37
CA ARG A 143 25.37 -5.21 5.05
C ARG A 143 25.66 -6.30 4.04
N HIS A 144 26.10 -7.45 4.53
CA HIS A 144 26.30 -8.62 3.68
C HIS A 144 24.98 -9.07 3.04
N GLN A 145 25.01 -9.29 1.72
CA GLN A 145 23.89 -9.82 0.96
C GLN A 145 23.67 -11.31 1.28
N VAL A 146 22.44 -11.67 1.66
CA VAL A 146 22.06 -13.05 2.02
C VAL A 146 21.56 -13.81 0.80
N LEU A 147 20.72 -13.19 -0.03
CA LEU A 147 20.15 -13.79 -1.23
C LEU A 147 20.75 -13.18 -2.49
N THR A 148 20.98 -14.01 -3.50
CA THR A 148 21.30 -13.51 -4.85
C THR A 148 20.13 -12.70 -5.41
N PRO A 149 20.35 -11.75 -6.35
CA PRO A 149 19.26 -10.98 -6.95
C PRO A 149 18.15 -11.84 -7.56
N THR A 150 18.53 -12.99 -8.16
CA THR A 150 17.58 -13.95 -8.72
C THR A 150 16.75 -14.63 -7.63
N ALA A 151 17.38 -15.13 -6.57
CA ALA A 151 16.68 -15.74 -5.44
C ALA A 151 15.74 -14.73 -4.75
N PHE A 152 16.20 -13.48 -4.55
CA PHE A 152 15.38 -12.39 -4.01
C PHE A 152 14.14 -12.14 -4.88
N ALA A 153 14.29 -12.14 -6.21
CA ALA A 153 13.18 -11.89 -7.13
C ALA A 153 12.08 -12.97 -7.01
N PHE A 154 12.46 -14.25 -7.05
CA PHE A 154 11.51 -15.37 -7.02
C PHE A 154 10.95 -15.69 -5.62
N THR A 155 11.57 -15.20 -4.55
CA THR A 155 11.07 -15.42 -3.18
C THR A 155 10.44 -14.14 -2.62
N ALA A 156 11.25 -13.17 -2.20
CA ALA A 156 10.78 -11.97 -1.52
C ALA A 156 9.94 -11.07 -2.44
N ALA A 157 10.40 -10.79 -3.68
CA ALA A 157 9.66 -9.89 -4.55
C ALA A 157 8.33 -10.50 -5.01
N LEU A 158 8.31 -11.77 -5.39
CA LEU A 158 7.09 -12.49 -5.76
C LEU A 158 6.13 -12.61 -4.56
N GLY A 159 6.63 -13.04 -3.39
CA GLY A 159 5.81 -13.27 -2.20
C GLY A 159 5.20 -11.99 -1.64
N VAL A 160 6.00 -10.92 -1.50
CA VAL A 160 5.49 -9.62 -1.06
C VAL A 160 4.57 -9.00 -2.12
N GLY A 161 4.84 -9.25 -3.41
CA GLY A 161 3.95 -8.86 -4.50
C GLY A 161 2.58 -9.54 -4.38
N LEU A 162 2.55 -10.85 -4.15
CA LEU A 162 1.30 -11.61 -3.94
C LEU A 162 0.53 -11.07 -2.74
N TYR A 163 1.20 -10.81 -1.63
CA TYR A 163 0.61 -10.15 -0.48
C TYR A 163 0.02 -8.78 -0.85
N ASP A 164 0.75 -7.95 -1.61
CA ASP A 164 0.30 -6.62 -2.03
C ASP A 164 -0.96 -6.67 -2.92
N GLY A 165 -1.01 -7.62 -3.82
CA GLY A 165 -2.19 -7.84 -4.66
C GLY A 165 -3.40 -8.30 -3.86
N PHE A 166 -3.18 -9.11 -2.83
CA PHE A 166 -4.26 -9.67 -2.02
C PHE A 166 -4.80 -8.65 -1.00
N PHE A 167 -3.92 -7.97 -0.25
CA PHE A 167 -4.29 -7.04 0.82
C PHE A 167 -3.72 -5.62 0.63
N GLY A 168 -2.42 -5.48 0.48
CA GLY A 168 -1.70 -4.23 0.23
C GLY A 168 -1.22 -3.41 1.41
N PRO A 169 -1.88 -3.33 2.59
CA PRO A 169 -1.40 -2.49 3.67
C PRO A 169 0.02 -2.87 4.13
N GLY A 170 0.92 -1.89 4.22
CA GLY A 170 2.28 -2.12 4.71
C GLY A 170 3.28 -2.72 3.71
N THR A 171 2.89 -2.98 2.47
CA THR A 171 3.73 -3.60 1.42
C THR A 171 5.07 -2.91 1.24
N GLY A 172 5.09 -1.57 1.20
CA GLY A 172 6.32 -0.81 1.07
C GLY A 172 7.32 -1.09 2.18
N SER A 173 6.84 -1.29 3.41
CA SER A 173 7.68 -1.66 4.54
C SER A 173 8.17 -3.11 4.47
N PHE A 174 7.33 -4.04 3.99
CA PHE A 174 7.77 -5.42 3.79
C PHE A 174 8.83 -5.52 2.70
N PHE A 175 8.70 -4.80 1.58
CA PHE A 175 9.77 -4.70 0.60
C PHE A 175 11.03 -4.08 1.18
N ALA A 176 10.92 -2.96 1.92
CA ALA A 176 12.07 -2.32 2.55
C ALA A 176 12.78 -3.28 3.52
N LEU A 177 12.01 -3.99 4.36
CA LEU A 177 12.55 -5.01 5.27
C LEU A 177 13.26 -6.12 4.49
N ALA A 178 12.66 -6.64 3.42
CA ALA A 178 13.27 -7.67 2.59
C ALA A 178 14.58 -7.18 1.95
N PHE A 179 14.62 -5.94 1.42
CA PHE A 179 15.85 -5.37 0.89
C PHE A 179 16.93 -5.21 1.96
N VAL A 180 16.58 -4.82 3.17
CA VAL A 180 17.56 -4.69 4.26
C VAL A 180 18.07 -6.05 4.71
N THR A 181 17.17 -7.00 4.95
CA THR A 181 17.53 -8.29 5.58
C THR A 181 18.09 -9.31 4.60
N LEU A 182 17.62 -9.32 3.36
CA LEU A 182 17.96 -10.34 2.37
C LEU A 182 18.91 -9.82 1.28
N ALA A 183 18.75 -8.57 0.84
CA ALA A 183 19.64 -7.95 -0.13
C ALA A 183 20.79 -7.15 0.51
N GLY A 184 20.75 -6.91 1.82
CA GLY A 184 21.80 -6.24 2.57
C GLY A 184 21.86 -4.73 2.38
N PHE A 185 20.80 -4.08 1.88
CA PHE A 185 20.80 -2.64 1.63
C PHE A 185 20.60 -1.83 2.91
N GLY A 186 21.30 -0.69 3.00
CA GLY A 186 21.00 0.32 4.01
C GLY A 186 19.57 0.85 3.86
N LEU A 187 18.98 1.37 4.93
CA LEU A 187 17.55 1.66 5.01
C LEU A 187 17.06 2.65 3.93
N ALA A 188 17.82 3.72 3.64
CA ALA A 188 17.43 4.70 2.61
C ALA A 188 17.39 4.06 1.21
N LYS A 189 18.40 3.26 0.86
CA LYS A 189 18.49 2.52 -0.40
C LYS A 189 17.40 1.45 -0.49
N ALA A 190 17.16 0.71 0.59
CA ALA A 190 16.10 -0.28 0.69
C ALA A 190 14.70 0.35 0.49
N THR A 191 14.44 1.50 1.13
CA THR A 191 13.19 2.26 0.97
C THR A 191 13.01 2.71 -0.48
N ALA A 192 14.06 3.22 -1.13
CA ALA A 192 14.00 3.63 -2.52
C ALA A 192 13.64 2.47 -3.46
N HIS A 193 14.30 1.32 -3.30
CA HIS A 193 14.02 0.12 -4.08
C HIS A 193 12.62 -0.44 -3.80
N ALA A 194 12.18 -0.42 -2.53
CA ALA A 194 10.84 -0.83 -2.13
C ALA A 194 9.75 -0.02 -2.84
N LYS A 195 9.95 1.30 -3.04
CA LYS A 195 8.96 2.13 -3.74
C LYS A 195 8.85 1.77 -5.22
N VAL A 196 9.95 1.43 -5.87
CA VAL A 196 9.94 1.01 -7.28
C VAL A 196 9.20 -0.33 -7.44
N LEU A 197 9.42 -1.30 -6.55
CA LEU A 197 8.67 -2.55 -6.56
C LEU A 197 7.18 -2.32 -6.22
N ASN A 198 6.89 -1.47 -5.23
CA ASN A 198 5.52 -1.14 -4.85
C ASN A 198 4.75 -0.42 -5.98
N PHE A 199 5.42 0.41 -6.78
CA PHE A 199 4.80 0.98 -7.98
C PHE A 199 4.41 -0.12 -8.98
N SER A 200 5.30 -1.09 -9.23
CA SER A 200 5.03 -2.23 -10.11
C SER A 200 3.83 -3.05 -9.62
N THR A 201 3.77 -3.35 -8.32
CA THR A 201 2.66 -4.13 -7.73
C THR A 201 1.34 -3.36 -7.73
N ASN A 202 1.36 -2.05 -7.48
CA ASN A 202 0.17 -1.22 -7.53
C ASN A 202 -0.41 -1.14 -8.95
N ILE A 203 0.44 -1.01 -9.99
CA ILE A 203 -0.02 -1.06 -11.39
C ILE A 203 -0.65 -2.42 -11.71
N ALA A 204 0.02 -3.52 -11.37
CA ALA A 204 -0.51 -4.86 -11.59
C ALA A 204 -1.88 -5.01 -10.94
N SER A 205 -1.99 -4.69 -9.65
CA SER A 205 -3.25 -4.77 -8.90
C SER A 205 -4.32 -3.86 -9.48
N LEU A 206 -3.98 -2.62 -9.84
CA LEU A 206 -4.92 -1.68 -10.46
C LEU A 206 -5.54 -2.24 -11.74
N ILE A 207 -4.73 -2.84 -12.61
CA ILE A 207 -5.21 -3.46 -13.87
C ILE A 207 -6.28 -4.52 -13.55
N PHE A 208 -5.98 -5.46 -12.63
CA PHE A 208 -6.91 -6.55 -12.34
C PHE A 208 -8.12 -6.11 -11.52
N PHE A 209 -8.02 -5.13 -10.61
CA PHE A 209 -9.18 -4.54 -9.96
C PHE A 209 -10.06 -3.73 -10.92
N ALA A 210 -9.45 -3.03 -11.88
CA ALA A 210 -10.17 -2.30 -12.92
C ALA A 210 -10.94 -3.25 -13.84
N LEU A 211 -10.32 -4.35 -14.28
CA LEU A 211 -10.99 -5.40 -15.04
C LEU A 211 -12.13 -6.05 -14.25
N GLY A 212 -11.99 -6.16 -12.92
CA GLY A 212 -13.06 -6.64 -12.03
C GLY A 212 -14.13 -5.58 -11.69
N GLY A 213 -14.06 -4.36 -12.22
CA GLY A 213 -15.02 -3.28 -11.93
C GLY A 213 -14.99 -2.80 -10.46
N LYS A 214 -13.84 -2.93 -9.77
CA LYS A 214 -13.70 -2.63 -8.34
C LYS A 214 -12.97 -1.31 -8.07
N VAL A 215 -13.05 -0.33 -8.99
CA VAL A 215 -12.36 0.97 -8.87
C VAL A 215 -13.35 2.11 -9.04
N ILE A 216 -13.43 3.02 -8.07
CA ILE A 216 -14.13 4.31 -8.21
C ILE A 216 -13.12 5.33 -8.76
N TRP A 217 -13.15 5.52 -10.07
CA TRP A 217 -12.15 6.29 -10.81
C TRP A 217 -12.02 7.73 -10.32
N LEU A 218 -13.15 8.46 -10.22
CA LEU A 218 -13.14 9.87 -9.83
C LEU A 218 -12.53 10.06 -8.44
N LEU A 219 -12.99 9.27 -7.47
CA LEU A 219 -12.47 9.30 -6.10
C LEU A 219 -10.98 8.93 -6.06
N GLY A 220 -10.62 7.84 -6.75
CA GLY A 220 -9.23 7.38 -6.83
C GLY A 220 -8.30 8.42 -7.44
N LEU A 221 -8.74 9.18 -8.45
CA LEU A 221 -7.96 10.27 -9.07
C LEU A 221 -7.80 11.48 -8.14
N VAL A 222 -8.85 11.87 -7.40
CA VAL A 222 -8.76 12.92 -6.38
C VAL A 222 -7.75 12.51 -5.29
N MET A 223 -7.85 11.28 -4.79
CA MET A 223 -6.92 10.77 -3.79
C MET A 223 -5.50 10.60 -4.37
N LEU A 224 -5.34 10.24 -5.63
CA LEU A 224 -4.04 10.14 -6.33
C LEU A 224 -3.31 11.48 -6.30
N ALA A 225 -4.01 12.59 -6.57
CA ALA A 225 -3.41 13.91 -6.50
C ALA A 225 -2.89 14.23 -5.09
N GLY A 226 -3.69 13.96 -4.05
CA GLY A 226 -3.25 14.10 -2.66
C GLY A 226 -2.03 13.21 -2.34
N GLN A 227 -2.11 11.94 -2.70
CA GLN A 227 -1.04 10.95 -2.49
C GLN A 227 0.26 11.38 -3.19
N ALA A 228 0.20 11.89 -4.41
CA ALA A 228 1.36 12.36 -5.18
C ALA A 228 2.06 13.54 -4.50
N ILE A 229 1.29 14.51 -4.00
CA ILE A 229 1.82 15.65 -3.24
C ILE A 229 2.51 15.14 -1.97
N GLY A 230 1.83 14.34 -1.16
CA GLY A 230 2.36 13.78 0.07
C GLY A 230 3.62 12.97 -0.16
N ALA A 231 3.61 12.07 -1.15
CA ALA A 231 4.74 11.21 -1.49
C ALA A 231 5.97 12.00 -1.96
N THR A 232 5.76 13.08 -2.71
CA THR A 232 6.85 13.96 -3.14
C THR A 232 7.52 14.64 -1.95
N LEU A 233 6.74 15.13 -0.99
CA LEU A 233 7.25 15.75 0.23
C LEU A 233 7.98 14.75 1.12
N GLY A 234 7.40 13.57 1.33
CA GLY A 234 7.99 12.52 2.16
C GLY A 234 9.28 11.94 1.56
N SER A 235 9.34 11.73 0.25
CA SER A 235 10.55 11.25 -0.43
C SER A 235 11.74 12.21 -0.27
N ARG A 236 11.48 13.52 -0.27
CA ARG A 236 12.52 14.54 0.01
C ARG A 236 13.06 14.40 1.43
N LEU A 237 12.17 14.12 2.39
CA LEU A 237 12.56 13.97 3.79
C LEU A 237 13.42 12.73 4.03
N VAL A 238 13.15 11.61 3.34
CA VAL A 238 13.98 10.39 3.41
C VAL A 238 15.43 10.69 3.05
N VAL A 239 15.65 11.43 1.96
CA VAL A 239 16.99 11.75 1.47
C VAL A 239 17.72 12.75 2.38
N THR A 240 16.98 13.65 3.05
CA THR A 240 17.59 14.77 3.83
C THR A 240 17.74 14.48 5.30
N LYS A 241 16.83 13.75 5.94
CA LYS A 241 16.78 13.59 7.41
C LYS A 241 16.74 12.14 7.90
N GLY A 242 16.68 11.15 6.99
CA GLY A 242 16.52 9.75 7.35
C GLY A 242 15.14 9.42 7.92
N THR A 243 14.98 8.20 8.44
CA THR A 243 13.67 7.62 8.77
C THR A 243 13.25 7.75 10.23
N LYS A 244 14.02 8.45 11.09
CA LYS A 244 13.85 8.46 12.56
C LYS A 244 12.49 8.97 13.07
N ILE A 245 11.85 9.90 12.33
CA ILE A 245 10.60 10.58 12.80
C ILE A 245 9.34 9.77 12.46
N ILE A 246 9.42 8.76 11.61
CA ILE A 246 8.27 8.25 10.89
C ILE A 246 7.68 7.01 11.52
N LYS A 247 8.51 6.17 12.12
CA LYS A 247 8.05 4.96 12.82
C LYS A 247 6.92 5.24 13.83
N PRO A 248 7.06 6.21 14.78
CA PRO A 248 5.98 6.50 15.71
C PRO A 248 4.71 7.00 15.01
N LEU A 249 4.83 7.79 13.94
CA LEU A 249 3.66 8.33 13.23
C LEU A 249 2.86 7.21 12.53
N VAL A 250 3.53 6.30 11.81
CA VAL A 250 2.86 5.16 11.16
C VAL A 250 2.16 4.27 12.17
N VAL A 251 2.83 3.95 13.27
CA VAL A 251 2.28 3.09 14.33
C VAL A 251 1.05 3.71 14.98
N THR A 252 1.13 4.96 15.42
CA THR A 252 0.00 5.61 16.09
C THR A 252 -1.21 5.74 15.16
N MET A 253 -1.01 6.11 13.90
CA MET A 253 -2.11 6.23 12.95
C MET A 253 -2.71 4.88 12.56
N SER A 254 -1.89 3.84 12.35
CA SER A 254 -2.38 2.49 12.06
C SER A 254 -3.20 1.93 13.22
N LEU A 255 -2.73 2.08 14.46
CA LEU A 255 -3.47 1.64 15.64
C LEU A 255 -4.77 2.43 15.81
N ALA A 256 -4.75 3.75 15.68
CA ALA A 256 -5.95 4.58 15.82
C ALA A 256 -7.03 4.20 14.79
N MET A 257 -6.63 4.00 13.51
CA MET A 257 -7.58 3.60 12.45
C MET A 257 -8.09 2.17 12.65
N SER A 258 -7.24 1.23 13.06
CA SER A 258 -7.66 -0.15 13.36
C SER A 258 -8.65 -0.21 14.51
N VAL A 259 -8.38 0.52 15.59
CA VAL A 259 -9.31 0.62 16.74
C VAL A 259 -10.65 1.20 16.30
N LYS A 260 -10.64 2.29 15.49
CA LYS A 260 -11.86 2.90 14.97
C LYS A 260 -12.68 1.93 14.11
N LEU A 261 -12.02 1.16 13.22
CA LEU A 261 -12.71 0.16 12.39
C LEU A 261 -13.32 -0.96 13.24
N LEU A 262 -12.58 -1.49 14.20
CA LEU A 262 -13.09 -2.52 15.09
C LEU A 262 -14.25 -2.00 15.95
N ALA A 263 -14.13 -0.79 16.51
CA ALA A 263 -15.20 -0.16 17.28
C ALA A 263 -16.48 0.04 16.43
N SER A 264 -16.34 0.47 15.18
CA SER A 264 -17.46 0.60 14.25
C SER A 264 -18.11 -0.74 13.89
N GLN A 265 -17.30 -1.81 13.73
CA GLN A 265 -17.80 -3.14 13.40
C GLN A 265 -18.57 -3.81 14.54
N TYR A 266 -18.15 -3.58 15.78
CA TYR A 266 -18.79 -4.13 16.98
C TYR A 266 -19.78 -3.18 17.66
N GLN A 267 -20.13 -2.04 17.02
CA GLN A 267 -21.03 -1.03 17.55
C GLN A 267 -20.65 -0.55 18.98
N LEU A 268 -19.34 -0.47 19.25
CA LEU A 268 -18.83 -0.11 20.58
C LEU A 268 -18.89 1.39 20.89
N PHE A 269 -19.16 2.24 19.84
CA PHE A 269 -19.40 3.69 19.96
C PHE A 269 -20.27 4.20 18.80
#